data_7c5a8dcc45aeb683da330068145ef760
#
_entry.id   7c5a8dcc45aeb683da330068145ef760
#
_cell.length_a   1.000
_cell.length_b   1.000
_cell.length_c   1.000
_cell.angle_alpha   90.00
_cell.angle_beta   90.00
_cell.angle_gamma   90.00
#
_symmetry.space_group_name_H-M   'P 1'
#
loop_
_entity.id
_entity.type
_entity.pdbx_description
1 polymer ?
#
loop_
_entity_poly.entity_id
_entity_poly.type
_entity_poly.pdbx_seq_one_letter_code
_entity_poly.pdbx_strand_id
1 'polypeptide(L)'
;WLKMSETHLFGMKSKRNNVYSLLQVFHTLLLFPCFMVRNPYNYGSSSLSHLMDCKKDVFYRFMNNPSIDWRKLLYHLNLQLWSKIRVRSEHRSESTCLIVDDTDYPKTGRCIENIGRVHSHVHNRCILGFKALFLAITDGKSQLILDFALLGEKGKKGNFGMSDKELKQRFTKDRDVENSLQERIR
;
A
#
# COMPACT_ATOMS: atom_id res chain seq x y z
N TRP A 1 -18.57 5.66 7.94
CA TRP A 1 -17.26 5.45 8.53
C TRP A 1 -17.00 3.95 8.68
N LEU A 2 -15.75 3.53 8.59
CA LEU A 2 -15.33 2.15 8.72
C LEU A 2 -15.58 1.66 10.15
N LYS A 3 -16.59 0.82 10.32
CA LYS A 3 -16.94 0.21 11.62
C LYS A 3 -16.12 -1.08 11.80
N MET A 4 -14.83 -0.94 12.08
CA MET A 4 -13.96 -2.10 12.28
C MET A 4 -13.08 -1.89 13.51
N SER A 5 -12.84 -2.95 14.25
CA SER A 5 -11.91 -2.93 15.37
C SER A 5 -10.45 -2.91 14.88
N GLU A 6 -9.54 -2.39 15.68
CA GLU A 6 -8.10 -2.43 15.38
C GLU A 6 -7.60 -3.85 15.10
N THR A 7 -8.06 -4.82 15.87
CA THR A 7 -7.67 -6.22 15.68
C THR A 7 -8.09 -6.75 14.32
N HIS A 8 -9.25 -6.34 13.82
CA HIS A 8 -9.74 -6.78 12.52
C HIS A 8 -8.98 -6.12 11.37
N LEU A 9 -8.70 -4.81 11.48
CA LEU A 9 -7.99 -4.06 10.45
C LEU A 9 -6.49 -4.35 10.40
N PHE A 10 -5.85 -4.37 11.56
CA PHE A 10 -4.38 -4.41 11.66
C PHE A 10 -3.83 -5.74 12.16
N GLY A 11 -4.70 -6.70 12.55
CA GLY A 11 -4.28 -7.94 13.20
C GLY A 11 -3.78 -7.76 14.64
N MET A 12 -3.76 -6.52 15.15
CA MET A 12 -3.25 -6.18 16.49
C MET A 12 -4.05 -5.06 17.13
N LYS A 13 -3.96 -4.94 18.45
CA LYS A 13 -4.50 -3.81 19.20
C LYS A 13 -3.40 -2.81 19.55
N SER A 14 -3.77 -1.55 19.71
CA SER A 14 -2.91 -0.54 20.31
C SER A 14 -2.44 -0.99 21.69
N LYS A 15 -1.17 -0.76 22.01
CA LYS A 15 -0.67 -0.98 23.37
C LYS A 15 -1.36 -0.03 24.32
N ARG A 16 -1.63 -0.50 25.55
CA ARG A 16 -2.36 0.26 26.58
C ARG A 16 -1.74 1.62 26.93
N ASN A 17 -0.43 1.76 26.74
CA ASN A 17 0.32 2.98 27.02
C ASN A 17 0.52 3.89 25.79
N ASN A 18 -0.07 3.57 24.64
CA ASN A 18 0.00 4.45 23.49
C ASN A 18 -0.92 5.66 23.69
N VAL A 19 -0.40 6.86 23.47
CA VAL A 19 -1.17 8.11 23.53
C VAL A 19 -2.27 8.11 22.46
N TYR A 20 -1.96 7.55 21.28
CA TYR A 20 -2.89 7.46 20.15
C TYR A 20 -3.12 6.02 19.75
N SER A 21 -4.35 5.68 19.43
CA SER A 21 -4.69 4.37 18.89
C SER A 21 -4.22 4.22 17.44
N LEU A 22 -3.98 2.98 17.00
CA LEU A 22 -3.65 2.69 15.59
C LEU A 22 -4.74 3.22 14.64
N LEU A 23 -5.98 3.12 15.07
CA LEU A 23 -7.14 3.56 14.28
C LEU A 23 -7.17 5.09 14.12
N GLN A 24 -6.84 5.85 15.18
CA GLN A 24 -6.74 7.32 15.09
C GLN A 24 -5.64 7.75 14.11
N VAL A 25 -4.45 7.15 14.23
CA VAL A 25 -3.33 7.44 13.32
C VAL A 25 -3.71 7.12 11.88
N PHE A 26 -4.34 5.97 11.67
CA PHE A 26 -4.78 5.53 10.34
C PHE A 26 -5.84 6.46 9.74
N HIS A 27 -6.87 6.83 10.50
CA HIS A 27 -7.90 7.78 10.03
C HIS A 27 -7.30 9.12 9.66
N THR A 28 -6.35 9.62 10.45
CA THR A 28 -5.66 10.88 10.15
C THR A 28 -4.85 10.76 8.86
N LEU A 29 -4.15 9.65 8.64
CA LEU A 29 -3.43 9.40 7.39
C LEU A 29 -4.35 9.34 6.16
N LEU A 30 -5.54 8.74 6.30
CA LEU A 30 -6.53 8.72 5.22
C LEU A 30 -7.05 10.11 4.83
N LEU A 31 -6.98 11.08 5.74
CA LEU A 31 -7.37 12.46 5.46
C LEU A 31 -6.26 13.26 4.77
N PHE A 32 -5.01 12.81 4.77
CA PHE A 32 -3.89 13.54 4.16
C PHE A 32 -4.16 13.97 2.72
N PRO A 33 -4.61 13.10 1.81
CA PRO A 33 -4.90 13.51 0.44
C PRO A 33 -6.01 14.57 0.35
N CYS A 34 -7.04 14.47 1.20
CA CYS A 34 -8.17 15.40 1.21
C CYS A 34 -7.77 16.82 1.63
N PHE A 35 -6.73 16.93 2.47
CA PHE A 35 -6.21 18.18 2.99
C PHE A 35 -4.85 18.57 2.37
N MET A 36 -4.48 17.92 1.28
CA MET A 36 -3.23 18.14 0.53
C MET A 36 -1.95 18.03 1.38
N VAL A 37 -1.99 17.23 2.44
CA VAL A 37 -0.81 16.91 3.26
C VAL A 37 0.03 15.87 2.51
N ARG A 38 1.15 16.31 1.95
CA ARG A 38 1.99 15.48 1.08
C ARG A 38 2.69 14.33 1.81
N ASN A 39 3.06 14.56 3.06
CA ASN A 39 3.77 13.58 3.88
C ASN A 39 3.65 13.92 5.37
N PRO A 40 4.00 13.00 6.29
CA PRO A 40 3.94 13.24 7.73
C PRO A 40 4.77 14.43 8.23
N TYR A 41 5.83 14.80 7.51
CA TYR A 41 6.65 15.96 7.89
C TYR A 41 5.84 17.27 7.86
N ASN A 42 4.93 17.39 6.89
CA ASN A 42 4.09 18.58 6.69
C ASN A 42 2.83 18.56 7.56
N TYR A 43 2.62 17.52 8.37
CA TYR A 43 1.43 17.41 9.21
C TYR A 43 1.31 18.58 10.21
N GLY A 44 2.40 18.93 10.92
CA GLY A 44 2.39 19.96 11.94
C GLY A 44 2.02 21.37 11.44
N SER A 45 2.26 21.65 10.15
CA SER A 45 1.88 22.91 9.50
C SER A 45 0.54 22.85 8.76
N SER A 46 -0.13 21.72 8.78
CA SER A 46 -1.42 21.51 8.10
C SER A 46 -2.61 21.84 8.99
N SER A 47 -3.76 22.09 8.37
CA SER A 47 -5.02 22.23 9.06
C SER A 47 -5.49 20.98 9.81
N LEU A 48 -4.88 19.82 9.56
CA LEU A 48 -5.15 18.58 10.29
C LEU A 48 -4.44 18.48 11.64
N SER A 49 -3.46 19.34 11.92
CA SER A 49 -2.62 19.25 13.11
C SER A 49 -3.41 19.31 14.43
N HIS A 50 -4.57 19.95 14.44
CA HIS A 50 -5.46 20.01 15.61
C HIS A 50 -6.21 18.70 15.90
N LEU A 51 -6.24 17.74 14.98
CA LEU A 51 -6.89 16.43 15.22
C LEU A 51 -6.10 15.54 16.17
N MET A 52 -4.77 15.66 16.13
CA MET A 52 -3.87 14.91 17.00
C MET A 52 -2.65 15.80 17.32
N ASP A 53 -2.43 16.10 18.59
CA ASP A 53 -1.20 16.80 19.00
C ASP A 53 0.00 15.85 18.98
N CYS A 54 0.46 15.53 17.77
CA CYS A 54 1.56 14.62 17.56
C CYS A 54 2.55 15.12 16.49
N LYS A 55 3.76 14.60 16.59
CA LYS A 55 4.81 14.85 15.60
C LYS A 55 4.81 13.78 14.51
N LYS A 56 5.53 14.06 13.42
CA LYS A 56 5.71 13.17 12.26
C LYS A 56 6.09 11.73 12.61
N ASP A 57 6.82 11.53 13.72
CA ASP A 57 7.34 10.22 14.12
C ASP A 57 6.24 9.21 14.48
N VAL A 58 5.08 9.68 14.92
CA VAL A 58 3.92 8.81 15.18
C VAL A 58 3.45 8.14 13.90
N PHE A 59 3.37 8.90 12.81
CA PHE A 59 2.96 8.39 11.50
C PHE A 59 4.02 7.47 10.89
N TYR A 60 5.30 7.85 10.96
CA TYR A 60 6.38 6.99 10.45
C TYR A 60 6.47 5.68 11.20
N ARG A 61 6.34 5.68 12.54
CA ARG A 61 6.28 4.43 13.33
C ARG A 61 5.09 3.55 12.96
N PHE A 62 3.95 4.16 12.68
CA PHE A 62 2.77 3.43 12.21
C PHE A 62 3.04 2.79 10.83
N MET A 63 3.51 3.58 9.86
CA MET A 63 3.77 3.10 8.50
C MET A 63 4.88 2.04 8.44
N ASN A 64 5.88 2.14 9.31
CA ASN A 64 7.00 1.19 9.39
C ASN A 64 6.73 0.02 10.33
N ASN A 65 5.50 -0.14 10.83
CA ASN A 65 5.19 -1.23 11.75
C ASN A 65 5.12 -2.58 11.01
N PRO A 66 6.09 -3.51 11.24
CA PRO A 66 6.13 -4.78 10.53
C PRO A 66 5.03 -5.76 10.93
N SER A 67 4.31 -5.47 12.04
CA SER A 67 3.21 -6.31 12.52
C SER A 67 1.89 -6.02 11.82
N ILE A 68 1.81 -4.94 11.03
CA ILE A 68 0.61 -4.62 10.26
C ILE A 68 0.64 -5.38 8.94
N ASP A 69 -0.36 -6.21 8.72
CA ASP A 69 -0.60 -6.83 7.41
C ASP A 69 -1.31 -5.84 6.48
N TRP A 70 -0.53 -5.08 5.73
CA TRP A 70 -1.01 -4.04 4.83
C TRP A 70 -1.92 -4.57 3.71
N ARG A 71 -1.68 -5.79 3.24
CA ARG A 71 -2.51 -6.42 2.20
C ARG A 71 -3.87 -6.80 2.76
N LYS A 72 -3.89 -7.38 3.95
CA LYS A 72 -5.14 -7.70 4.66
C LYS A 72 -5.94 -6.45 4.98
N LEU A 73 -5.26 -5.37 5.41
CA LEU A 73 -5.88 -4.07 5.64
C LEU A 73 -6.55 -3.55 4.36
N LEU A 74 -5.82 -3.53 3.23
CA LEU A 74 -6.34 -3.10 1.94
C LEU A 74 -7.57 -3.94 1.53
N TYR A 75 -7.49 -5.25 1.68
CA TYR A 75 -8.59 -6.16 1.37
C TYR A 75 -9.86 -5.85 2.18
N HIS A 76 -9.73 -5.68 3.50
CA HIS A 76 -10.87 -5.37 4.35
C HIS A 76 -11.48 -3.99 4.06
N LEU A 77 -10.66 -2.99 3.74
CA LEU A 77 -11.14 -1.69 3.30
C LEU A 77 -11.96 -1.80 2.01
N ASN A 78 -11.43 -2.54 1.05
CA ASN A 78 -12.09 -2.73 -0.24
C ASN A 78 -13.40 -3.48 -0.13
N LEU A 79 -13.49 -4.51 0.70
CA LEU A 79 -14.75 -5.21 0.95
C LEU A 79 -15.84 -4.25 1.46
N GLN A 80 -15.51 -3.37 2.39
CA GLN A 80 -16.47 -2.40 2.92
C GLN A 80 -16.85 -1.34 1.89
N LEU A 81 -15.88 -0.83 1.14
CA LEU A 81 -16.13 0.15 0.10
C LEU A 81 -16.98 -0.44 -1.03
N TRP A 82 -16.63 -1.64 -1.48
CA TRP A 82 -17.35 -2.33 -2.55
C TRP A 82 -18.80 -2.63 -2.18
N SER A 83 -19.05 -3.08 -0.95
CA SER A 83 -20.42 -3.29 -0.47
C SER A 83 -21.25 -2.01 -0.50
N LYS A 84 -20.67 -0.88 -0.12
CA LYS A 84 -21.36 0.43 -0.15
C LYS A 84 -21.59 0.94 -1.56
N ILE A 85 -20.64 0.73 -2.47
CA ILE A 85 -20.76 1.11 -3.88
C ILE A 85 -21.91 0.33 -4.52
N ARG A 86 -21.96 -0.99 -4.32
CA ARG A 86 -23.00 -1.85 -4.90
C ARG A 86 -24.41 -1.55 -4.37
N VAL A 87 -24.53 -1.13 -3.12
CA VAL A 87 -25.84 -0.73 -2.55
C VAL A 87 -26.35 0.57 -3.19
N ARG A 88 -25.44 1.47 -3.60
CA ARG A 88 -25.79 2.75 -4.23
C ARG A 88 -26.00 2.66 -5.74
N SER A 89 -25.53 1.60 -6.40
CA SER A 89 -25.73 1.43 -7.83
C SER A 89 -27.14 0.89 -8.08
N GLU A 90 -27.99 1.69 -8.72
CA GLU A 90 -29.36 1.32 -9.12
C GLU A 90 -29.37 0.22 -10.20
N HIS A 91 -28.24 -0.02 -10.87
CA HIS A 91 -28.05 -1.01 -11.92
C HIS A 91 -27.23 -2.23 -11.43
N ARG A 92 -27.93 -3.22 -10.89
CA ARG A 92 -27.36 -4.50 -10.46
C ARG A 92 -26.85 -5.41 -11.61
N SER A 93 -27.02 -5.02 -12.86
CA SER A 93 -26.72 -5.86 -14.03
C SER A 93 -25.39 -5.51 -14.71
N GLU A 94 -24.61 -4.54 -14.23
CA GLU A 94 -23.33 -4.21 -14.84
C GLU A 94 -22.29 -5.29 -14.52
N SER A 95 -21.60 -5.74 -15.57
CA SER A 95 -20.55 -6.75 -15.45
C SER A 95 -19.40 -6.23 -14.60
N THR A 96 -18.97 -7.04 -13.65
CA THR A 96 -17.78 -6.74 -12.84
C THR A 96 -16.56 -7.34 -13.53
N CYS A 97 -15.52 -6.53 -13.73
CA CYS A 97 -14.27 -6.93 -14.35
C CYS A 97 -13.10 -6.84 -13.37
N LEU A 98 -12.17 -7.78 -13.49
CA LEU A 98 -10.85 -7.68 -12.85
C LEU A 98 -9.88 -7.05 -13.81
N ILE A 99 -9.06 -6.13 -13.31
CA ILE A 99 -8.01 -5.43 -14.04
C ILE A 99 -6.68 -5.82 -13.41
N VAL A 100 -5.74 -6.27 -14.25
CA VAL A 100 -4.34 -6.44 -13.85
C VAL A 100 -3.52 -5.49 -14.70
N ASP A 101 -2.83 -4.57 -14.06
CA ASP A 101 -2.03 -3.56 -14.75
C ASP A 101 -0.74 -3.25 -13.99
N ASP A 102 0.29 -2.87 -14.74
CA ASP A 102 1.56 -2.48 -14.16
C ASP A 102 1.85 -0.99 -14.40
N THR A 103 2.53 -0.37 -13.45
CA THR A 103 2.98 1.01 -13.59
C THR A 103 4.43 1.17 -13.13
N ASP A 104 5.13 2.07 -13.80
CA ASP A 104 6.50 2.39 -13.45
C ASP A 104 6.54 3.31 -12.23
N TYR A 105 7.41 2.99 -11.28
CA TYR A 105 7.63 3.76 -10.07
C TYR A 105 9.08 4.23 -9.97
N PRO A 106 9.46 5.29 -10.73
CA PRO A 106 10.84 5.78 -10.76
C PRO A 106 11.26 6.35 -9.40
N LYS A 107 12.51 6.13 -9.06
CA LYS A 107 13.16 6.64 -7.86
C LYS A 107 14.51 7.23 -8.17
N THR A 108 14.92 8.23 -7.42
CA THR A 108 16.23 8.87 -7.55
C THR A 108 17.26 8.37 -6.53
N GLY A 109 16.79 7.84 -5.40
CA GLY A 109 17.66 7.33 -4.33
C GLY A 109 18.20 5.93 -4.65
N ARG A 110 19.50 5.72 -4.43
CA ARG A 110 20.15 4.42 -4.63
C ARG A 110 20.17 3.53 -3.38
N CYS A 111 19.85 4.09 -2.22
CA CYS A 111 19.85 3.40 -0.93
C CYS A 111 18.45 2.95 -0.51
N ILE A 112 17.52 2.86 -1.46
CA ILE A 112 16.16 2.36 -1.19
C ILE A 112 16.20 0.84 -1.24
N GLU A 113 15.57 0.24 -0.26
CA GLU A 113 15.44 -1.20 -0.13
C GLU A 113 14.82 -1.83 -1.39
N ASN A 114 15.41 -2.92 -1.88
CA ASN A 114 14.97 -3.64 -3.11
C ASN A 114 14.90 -2.79 -4.39
N ILE A 115 15.52 -1.61 -4.40
CA ILE A 115 15.55 -0.80 -5.61
C ILE A 115 16.40 -1.47 -6.69
N GLY A 116 15.94 -1.42 -7.92
CA GLY A 116 16.65 -2.01 -9.05
C GLY A 116 16.37 -1.27 -10.36
N ARG A 117 16.93 -1.79 -11.44
CA ARG A 117 16.62 -1.31 -12.79
C ARG A 117 15.45 -2.11 -13.35
N VAL A 118 14.38 -1.42 -13.66
CA VAL A 118 13.19 -2.00 -14.28
C VAL A 118 12.99 -1.39 -15.66
N HIS A 119 12.54 -2.21 -16.62
CA HIS A 119 12.27 -1.72 -17.95
C HIS A 119 10.93 -0.98 -17.99
N SER A 120 10.97 0.28 -18.39
CA SER A 120 9.79 1.10 -18.64
C SER A 120 9.34 0.93 -20.08
N HIS A 121 8.14 0.42 -20.28
CA HIS A 121 7.53 0.33 -21.61
C HIS A 121 7.16 1.71 -22.15
N VAL A 122 6.78 2.64 -21.28
CA VAL A 122 6.41 4.02 -21.64
C VAL A 122 7.61 4.78 -22.20
N HIS A 123 8.78 4.63 -21.56
CA HIS A 123 9.99 5.35 -21.94
C HIS A 123 10.94 4.51 -22.82
N ASN A 124 10.60 3.24 -23.07
CA ASN A 124 11.42 2.26 -23.78
C ASN A 124 12.89 2.22 -23.31
N ARG A 125 13.10 2.31 -22.01
CA ARG A 125 14.43 2.29 -21.37
C ARG A 125 14.37 1.74 -19.95
N CYS A 126 15.53 1.29 -19.47
CA CYS A 126 15.63 0.94 -18.04
C CYS A 126 15.65 2.20 -17.17
N ILE A 127 14.81 2.22 -16.15
CA ILE A 127 14.74 3.25 -15.11
C ILE A 127 15.15 2.65 -13.77
N LEU A 128 15.68 3.50 -12.88
CA LEU A 128 15.92 3.11 -11.50
C LEU A 128 14.61 3.24 -10.72
N GLY A 129 14.17 2.16 -10.06
CA GLY A 129 12.90 2.18 -9.31
C GLY A 129 12.30 0.81 -9.13
N PHE A 130 10.99 0.79 -9.11
CA PHE A 130 10.17 -0.42 -9.03
C PHE A 130 9.16 -0.42 -10.16
N LYS A 131 8.63 -1.60 -10.45
CA LYS A 131 7.40 -1.76 -11.22
C LYS A 131 6.31 -2.18 -10.24
N ALA A 132 5.24 -1.41 -10.15
CA ALA A 132 4.11 -1.75 -9.30
C ALA A 132 3.06 -2.47 -10.14
N LEU A 133 2.77 -3.72 -9.80
CA LEU A 133 1.69 -4.50 -10.37
C LEU A 133 0.47 -4.36 -9.47
N PHE A 134 -0.67 -4.01 -10.04
CA PHE A 134 -1.93 -3.85 -9.33
C PHE A 134 -2.95 -4.85 -9.82
N LEU A 135 -3.72 -5.41 -8.89
CA LEU A 135 -4.96 -6.09 -9.15
C LEU A 135 -6.11 -5.19 -8.70
N ALA A 136 -7.00 -4.86 -9.59
CA ALA A 136 -8.16 -4.02 -9.31
C ALA A 136 -9.46 -4.67 -9.74
N ILE A 137 -10.57 -4.20 -9.18
CA ILE A 137 -11.93 -4.56 -9.57
C ILE A 137 -12.67 -3.30 -10.01
N THR A 138 -13.47 -3.42 -11.05
CA THR A 138 -14.32 -2.33 -11.54
C THR A 138 -15.70 -2.81 -11.91
N ASP A 139 -16.68 -1.92 -11.76
CA ASP A 139 -18.05 -2.04 -12.26
C ASP A 139 -18.32 -1.10 -13.44
N GLY A 140 -17.27 -0.55 -14.05
CA GLY A 140 -17.36 0.44 -15.12
C GLY A 140 -17.45 1.89 -14.64
N LYS A 141 -17.88 2.14 -13.39
CA LYS A 141 -17.99 3.48 -12.78
C LYS A 141 -17.00 3.70 -11.65
N SER A 142 -16.75 2.65 -10.88
CA SER A 142 -15.87 2.67 -9.72
C SER A 142 -14.71 1.70 -9.93
N GLN A 143 -13.55 2.04 -9.42
CA GLN A 143 -12.38 1.17 -9.40
C GLN A 143 -11.83 1.05 -7.99
N LEU A 144 -11.53 -0.18 -7.55
CA LEU A 144 -10.87 -0.44 -6.27
C LEU A 144 -9.66 -1.33 -6.49
N ILE A 145 -8.52 -0.92 -5.93
CA ILE A 145 -7.30 -1.74 -5.94
C ILE A 145 -7.43 -2.80 -4.85
N LEU A 146 -7.50 -4.07 -5.25
CA LEU A 146 -7.64 -5.21 -4.33
C LEU A 146 -6.31 -5.63 -3.73
N ASP A 147 -5.24 -5.60 -4.55
CA ASP A 147 -3.92 -6.06 -4.16
C ASP A 147 -2.84 -5.37 -5.01
N PHE A 148 -1.60 -5.43 -4.53
CA PHE A 148 -0.45 -4.87 -5.26
C PHE A 148 0.82 -5.67 -4.98
N ALA A 149 1.76 -5.62 -5.91
CA ALA A 149 3.11 -6.13 -5.74
C ALA A 149 4.12 -5.11 -6.28
N LEU A 150 5.25 -4.96 -5.59
CA LEU A 150 6.38 -4.18 -6.09
C LEU A 150 7.40 -5.14 -6.68
N LEU A 151 7.64 -4.99 -7.98
CA LEU A 151 8.60 -5.77 -8.73
C LEU A 151 9.89 -4.96 -8.86
N GLY A 152 10.99 -5.55 -8.47
CA GLY A 152 12.34 -5.00 -8.66
C GLY A 152 13.15 -5.84 -9.63
N GLU A 153 14.39 -5.43 -9.86
CA GLU A 153 15.33 -6.18 -10.68
C GLU A 153 15.74 -7.48 -9.98
N LYS A 154 15.46 -8.62 -10.59
CA LYS A 154 15.82 -9.94 -10.04
C LYS A 154 17.29 -10.24 -10.30
N GLY A 155 18.03 -10.58 -9.24
CA GLY A 155 19.22 -11.44 -9.33
C GLY A 155 20.48 -10.87 -9.96
N LYS A 156 20.58 -9.58 -10.24
CA LYS A 156 21.83 -8.99 -10.74
C LYS A 156 22.76 -8.57 -9.60
N LYS A 157 24.02 -8.99 -9.69
CA LYS A 157 25.09 -8.44 -8.88
C LYS A 157 25.12 -6.92 -9.07
N GLY A 158 24.95 -6.16 -7.99
CA GLY A 158 24.98 -4.71 -8.04
C GLY A 158 23.66 -4.00 -7.75
N ASN A 159 22.67 -4.66 -7.15
CA ASN A 159 21.52 -3.97 -6.59
C ASN A 159 21.98 -2.98 -5.52
N PHE A 160 21.65 -1.72 -5.73
CA PHE A 160 22.05 -0.65 -4.84
C PHE A 160 21.31 -0.76 -3.50
N GLY A 161 22.04 -0.61 -2.40
CA GLY A 161 21.47 -0.45 -1.06
C GLY A 161 21.28 -1.69 -0.21
N MET A 162 21.46 -2.91 -0.76
CA MET A 162 21.34 -4.17 0.01
C MET A 162 22.44 -5.17 -0.36
N SER A 163 22.89 -5.94 0.62
CA SER A 163 23.78 -7.07 0.40
C SER A 163 23.06 -8.23 -0.31
N ASP A 164 23.79 -9.05 -1.06
CA ASP A 164 23.24 -10.24 -1.74
C ASP A 164 22.54 -11.21 -0.77
N LYS A 165 22.98 -11.24 0.50
CA LYS A 165 22.37 -12.06 1.55
C LYS A 165 21.01 -11.55 1.98
N GLU A 166 20.88 -10.25 2.17
CA GLU A 166 19.61 -9.60 2.52
C GLU A 166 18.62 -9.68 1.36
N LEU A 167 19.11 -9.50 0.12
CA LEU A 167 18.31 -9.70 -1.09
C LEU A 167 17.75 -11.12 -1.17
N LYS A 168 18.60 -12.14 -0.97
CA LYS A 168 18.14 -13.54 -0.99
C LYS A 168 17.10 -13.86 0.07
N GLN A 169 17.25 -13.32 1.29
CA GLN A 169 16.29 -13.52 2.37
C GLN A 169 14.93 -12.86 2.08
N ARG A 170 14.92 -11.72 1.43
CA ARG A 170 13.69 -10.99 1.09
C ARG A 170 12.99 -11.56 -0.12
N PHE A 171 13.72 -11.94 -1.16
CA PHE A 171 13.13 -12.64 -2.32
C PHE A 171 12.48 -13.98 -2.00
N THR A 172 12.83 -14.60 -0.88
CA THR A 172 12.12 -15.80 -0.43
C THR A 172 10.72 -15.43 0.07
N LYS A 173 10.58 -14.33 0.80
CA LYS A 173 9.28 -13.82 1.24
C LYS A 173 8.44 -13.24 0.10
N ASP A 174 9.07 -12.55 -0.85
CA ASP A 174 8.38 -11.98 -2.01
C ASP A 174 7.92 -13.05 -3.00
N ARG A 175 8.64 -14.17 -3.13
CA ARG A 175 8.20 -15.34 -3.91
C ARG A 175 6.95 -15.99 -3.34
N ASP A 176 6.83 -16.04 -2.03
CA ASP A 176 5.64 -16.57 -1.36
C ASP A 176 4.43 -15.66 -1.64
N VAL A 177 4.66 -14.36 -1.75
CA VAL A 177 3.65 -13.36 -2.14
C VAL A 177 3.27 -13.50 -3.62
N GLU A 178 4.25 -13.65 -4.51
CA GLU A 178 4.03 -13.84 -5.95
C GLU A 178 3.27 -15.15 -6.24
N ASN A 179 3.64 -16.23 -5.55
CA ASN A 179 2.94 -17.51 -5.64
C ASN A 179 1.51 -17.42 -5.10
N SER A 180 1.30 -16.69 -4.01
CA SER A 180 -0.04 -16.49 -3.44
C SER A 180 -0.94 -15.64 -4.36
N LEU A 181 -0.39 -14.72 -5.14
CA LEU A 181 -1.11 -13.95 -6.17
C LEU A 181 -1.50 -14.85 -7.35
N GLN A 182 -0.57 -15.68 -7.84
CA GLN A 182 -0.85 -16.62 -8.93
C GLN A 182 -1.86 -17.71 -8.56
N GLU A 183 -1.83 -18.18 -7.30
CA GLU A 183 -2.82 -19.12 -6.78
C GLU A 183 -4.22 -18.51 -6.63
N ARG A 184 -4.31 -17.19 -6.39
CA ARG A 184 -5.61 -16.48 -6.29
C ARG A 184 -6.20 -16.09 -7.63
N ILE A 185 -5.41 -16.10 -8.69
CA ILE A 185 -5.83 -15.79 -10.07
C ILE A 185 -6.27 -17.08 -10.81
N ARG A 186 -5.87 -18.25 -10.30
CA ARG A 186 -6.37 -19.55 -10.76
C ARG A 186 -7.65 -19.93 -10.05
#